data_c7bb8983d961c41d611f396921fd3445
#
_entry.id   c7bb8983d961c41d611f396921fd3445
#
_cell.length_a   1.000
_cell.length_b   1.000
_cell.length_c   1.000
_cell.angle_alpha   90.00
_cell.angle_beta   90.00
_cell.angle_gamma   90.00
#
_symmetry.space_group_name_H-M   'P 1'
#
loop_
_entity.id
_entity.type
_entity.pdbx_description
1 polymer ?
#
loop_
_entity_poly.entity_id
_entity_poly.type
_entity_poly.pdbx_seq_one_letter_code
_entity_poly.pdbx_strand_id
1 'polypeptide(L)'
;KIYRLTIFFNGKTLKIRSSNKRIVAIVQARMASTRLPGKVLKKILGKTLIEHLWISMNQSEMIDEIIIATSEREIDDQIYDLCFAKGFKIFRGSELDVLERYFQAASQENAEIIIRVCADSPLLDPSIIDEMINVLITDPIDYDYLSNTLNQTYPIGMNAEIMTFEALKDAHLNASKD
;
A
#
# COMPACT_ATOMS: atom_id res chain seq x y z
N LYS A 1 4.67 -9.15 26.69
CA LYS A 1 4.00 -10.45 26.37
C LYS A 1 2.76 -10.12 25.58
N ILE A 2 2.83 -10.35 24.28
CA ILE A 2 1.71 -10.15 23.36
C ILE A 2 0.93 -11.45 23.38
N TYR A 3 -0.30 -11.38 23.85
CA TYR A 3 -1.21 -12.53 23.79
C TYR A 3 -1.93 -12.43 22.43
N ARG A 4 -1.61 -13.33 21.51
CA ARG A 4 -2.49 -13.65 20.39
C ARG A 4 -3.73 -14.33 20.98
N LEU A 5 -4.80 -13.60 21.17
CA LEU A 5 -6.07 -14.19 21.53
C LEU A 5 -6.72 -14.69 20.25
N THR A 6 -6.64 -15.99 19.99
CA THR A 6 -7.39 -16.63 18.92
C THR A 6 -8.74 -17.05 19.49
N ILE A 7 -9.81 -16.38 19.08
CA ILE A 7 -11.18 -16.75 19.45
C ILE A 7 -11.79 -17.51 18.28
N PHE A 8 -12.24 -18.74 18.53
CA PHE A 8 -13.06 -19.48 17.58
C PHE A 8 -14.52 -19.16 17.81
N PHE A 9 -15.17 -18.53 16.83
CA PHE A 9 -16.59 -18.25 16.86
C PHE A 9 -17.21 -18.71 15.54
N ASN A 10 -18.21 -19.58 15.62
CA ASN A 10 -18.92 -20.15 14.46
C ASN A 10 -18.00 -20.73 13.37
N GLY A 11 -16.93 -21.44 13.74
CA GLY A 11 -16.00 -22.06 12.79
C GLY A 11 -15.07 -21.10 12.04
N LYS A 12 -15.05 -19.82 12.40
CA LYS A 12 -14.10 -18.83 11.89
C LYS A 12 -13.11 -18.45 12.97
N THR A 13 -11.84 -18.37 12.60
CA THR A 13 -10.78 -17.82 13.44
C THR A 13 -10.92 -16.32 13.44
N LEU A 14 -11.29 -15.72 14.58
CA LEU A 14 -11.22 -14.29 14.79
C LEU A 14 -9.82 -13.95 15.30
N LYS A 15 -9.01 -13.33 14.48
CA LYS A 15 -7.74 -12.75 14.92
C LYS A 15 -8.02 -11.38 15.50
N ILE A 16 -7.76 -11.20 16.81
CA ILE A 16 -7.86 -9.88 17.43
C ILE A 16 -6.56 -9.14 17.11
N ARG A 17 -6.69 -8.04 16.39
CA ARG A 17 -5.61 -7.11 16.10
C ARG A 17 -5.16 -6.45 17.42
N SER A 18 -3.87 -6.51 17.72
CA SER A 18 -3.29 -5.96 18.97
C SER A 18 -3.16 -4.42 18.96
N SER A 19 -3.49 -3.76 17.86
CA SER A 19 -3.38 -2.31 17.69
C SER A 19 -4.64 -1.72 17.05
N ASN A 20 -5.11 -0.60 17.58
CA ASN A 20 -6.21 0.20 17.02
C ASN A 20 -5.73 1.16 15.90
N LYS A 21 -4.47 1.13 15.52
CA LYS A 21 -3.92 2.02 14.50
C LYS A 21 -4.59 1.76 13.15
N ARG A 22 -4.98 2.82 12.45
CA ARG A 22 -5.53 2.74 11.10
C ARG A 22 -4.41 2.50 10.08
N ILE A 23 -4.49 1.39 9.37
CA ILE A 23 -3.50 0.91 8.41
C ILE A 23 -4.04 1.07 7.00
N VAL A 24 -3.37 1.91 6.19
CA VAL A 24 -3.78 2.22 4.83
C VAL A 24 -2.69 1.82 3.84
N ALA A 25 -3.06 1.02 2.86
CA ALA A 25 -2.18 0.69 1.75
C ALA A 25 -2.37 1.71 0.62
N ILE A 26 -1.29 2.37 0.25
CA ILE A 26 -1.25 3.32 -0.85
C ILE A 26 -0.49 2.71 -2.02
N VAL A 27 -1.21 2.38 -3.07
CA VAL A 27 -0.69 1.75 -4.29
C VAL A 27 -0.39 2.83 -5.32
N GLN A 28 0.89 3.07 -5.57
CA GLN A 28 1.30 4.03 -6.58
C GLN A 28 1.08 3.47 -7.99
N ALA A 29 0.29 4.17 -8.81
CA ALA A 29 0.01 3.82 -10.19
C ALA A 29 0.17 5.03 -11.11
N ARG A 30 0.80 4.84 -12.29
CA ARG A 30 0.87 5.85 -13.35
C ARG A 30 0.98 5.21 -14.72
N MET A 31 0.47 5.89 -15.75
CA MET A 31 0.57 5.46 -17.14
C MET A 31 1.97 5.69 -17.72
N ALA A 32 2.65 6.75 -17.29
CA ALA A 32 3.97 7.17 -17.78
C ALA A 32 5.09 6.26 -17.21
N SER A 33 5.19 5.05 -17.75
CA SER A 33 6.31 4.14 -17.48
C SER A 33 7.27 4.17 -18.68
N THR A 34 8.55 4.49 -18.46
CA THR A 34 9.56 4.58 -19.54
C THR A 34 9.82 3.25 -20.23
N ARG A 35 9.89 2.15 -19.47
CA ARG A 35 10.16 0.80 -20.00
C ARG A 35 8.94 0.14 -20.65
N LEU A 36 7.76 0.36 -20.13
CA LEU A 36 6.50 -0.23 -20.63
C LEU A 36 5.33 0.73 -20.31
N PRO A 37 5.02 1.67 -21.22
CA PRO A 37 3.92 2.61 -21.03
C PRO A 37 2.59 1.89 -20.80
N GLY A 38 1.80 2.38 -19.85
CA GLY A 38 0.49 1.82 -19.52
C GLY A 38 0.51 0.42 -18.90
N LYS A 39 1.66 -0.06 -18.43
CA LYS A 39 1.79 -1.42 -17.89
C LYS A 39 0.76 -1.77 -16.83
N VAL A 40 0.41 -0.81 -15.95
CA VAL A 40 -0.50 -1.03 -14.84
C VAL A 40 -1.92 -1.40 -15.28
N LEU A 41 -2.31 -1.02 -16.51
CA LEU A 41 -3.59 -1.40 -17.13
C LEU A 41 -3.49 -2.58 -18.09
N LYS A 42 -2.29 -3.14 -18.32
CA LYS A 42 -2.17 -4.37 -19.12
C LYS A 42 -2.84 -5.53 -18.42
N LYS A 43 -3.53 -6.37 -19.23
CA LYS A 43 -4.31 -7.48 -18.71
C LYS A 43 -3.53 -8.80 -18.72
N ILE A 44 -3.62 -9.53 -17.63
CA ILE A 44 -3.21 -10.93 -17.49
C ILE A 44 -4.46 -11.70 -17.05
N LEU A 45 -4.79 -12.76 -17.73
CA LEU A 45 -6.01 -13.57 -17.45
C LEU A 45 -7.28 -12.71 -17.30
N GLY A 46 -7.42 -11.70 -18.15
CA GLY A 46 -8.62 -10.85 -18.21
C GLY A 46 -8.67 -9.69 -17.19
N LYS A 47 -7.73 -9.60 -16.24
CA LYS A 47 -7.65 -8.54 -15.23
C LYS A 47 -6.39 -7.70 -15.43
N THR A 48 -6.46 -6.41 -15.15
CA THR A 48 -5.30 -5.51 -15.16
C THR A 48 -4.34 -5.82 -14.02
N LEU A 49 -3.07 -5.34 -14.10
CA LEU A 49 -2.13 -5.50 -13.00
C LEU A 49 -2.63 -4.84 -11.70
N ILE A 50 -3.27 -3.67 -11.80
CA ILE A 50 -3.92 -3.02 -10.64
C ILE A 50 -4.98 -3.92 -10.02
N GLU A 51 -5.85 -4.55 -10.83
CA GLU A 51 -6.89 -5.45 -10.32
C GLU A 51 -6.29 -6.67 -9.63
N HIS A 52 -5.24 -7.27 -10.19
CA HIS A 52 -4.56 -8.41 -9.55
C HIS A 52 -3.98 -8.03 -8.20
N LEU A 53 -3.26 -6.91 -8.15
CA LEU A 53 -2.66 -6.43 -6.90
C LEU A 53 -3.73 -6.09 -5.86
N TRP A 54 -4.79 -5.36 -6.26
CA TRP A 54 -5.87 -5.00 -5.35
C TRP A 54 -6.56 -6.24 -4.76
N ILE A 55 -6.86 -7.25 -5.61
CA ILE A 55 -7.47 -8.51 -5.17
C ILE A 55 -6.55 -9.25 -4.18
N SER A 56 -5.25 -9.28 -4.44
CA SER A 56 -4.28 -9.89 -3.52
C SER A 56 -4.25 -9.15 -2.19
N MET A 57 -4.03 -7.84 -2.21
CA MET A 57 -3.92 -7.03 -0.99
C MET A 57 -5.21 -7.02 -0.16
N ASN A 58 -6.39 -7.13 -0.80
CA ASN A 58 -7.68 -7.22 -0.12
C ASN A 58 -7.87 -8.53 0.67
N GLN A 59 -6.92 -9.48 0.55
CA GLN A 59 -6.89 -10.69 1.38
C GLN A 59 -6.08 -10.51 2.67
N SER A 60 -5.38 -9.38 2.82
CA SER A 60 -4.71 -9.04 4.08
C SER A 60 -5.73 -8.93 5.22
N GLU A 61 -5.37 -9.46 6.37
CA GLU A 61 -6.21 -9.37 7.58
C GLU A 61 -5.93 -8.10 8.40
N MET A 62 -4.92 -7.31 7.98
CA MET A 62 -4.44 -6.17 8.75
C MET A 62 -4.63 -4.83 8.06
N ILE A 63 -4.86 -4.81 6.75
CA ILE A 63 -5.13 -3.58 5.99
C ILE A 63 -6.58 -3.14 6.21
N ASP A 64 -6.78 -1.88 6.61
CA ASP A 64 -8.12 -1.29 6.77
C ASP A 64 -8.66 -0.69 5.47
N GLU A 65 -7.76 -0.13 4.63
CA GLU A 65 -8.14 0.53 3.38
C GLU A 65 -7.03 0.40 2.34
N ILE A 66 -7.42 0.26 1.07
CA ILE A 66 -6.51 0.25 -0.08
C ILE A 66 -6.86 1.42 -0.99
N ILE A 67 -5.88 2.27 -1.31
CA ILE A 67 -6.04 3.43 -2.16
C ILE A 67 -5.09 3.33 -3.34
N ILE A 68 -5.61 3.53 -4.54
CA ILE A 68 -4.78 3.71 -5.73
C ILE A 68 -4.40 5.18 -5.83
N ALA A 69 -3.12 5.50 -5.70
CA ALA A 69 -2.61 6.88 -5.78
C ALA A 69 -2.01 7.14 -7.17
N THR A 70 -2.64 8.02 -7.95
CA THR A 70 -2.22 8.38 -9.30
C THR A 70 -1.99 9.89 -9.44
N SER A 71 -1.55 10.34 -10.61
CA SER A 71 -1.34 11.77 -10.86
C SER A 71 -2.61 12.47 -11.36
N GLU A 72 -2.57 13.81 -11.38
CA GLU A 72 -3.63 14.64 -11.92
C GLU A 72 -3.55 14.80 -13.47
N ARG A 73 -2.55 14.17 -14.10
CA ARG A 73 -2.40 14.25 -15.55
C ARG A 73 -3.53 13.53 -16.28
N GLU A 74 -3.96 14.09 -17.38
CA GLU A 74 -4.99 13.53 -18.27
C GLU A 74 -4.65 12.08 -18.72
N ILE A 75 -3.37 11.77 -18.95
CA ILE A 75 -2.97 10.42 -19.33
C ILE A 75 -3.32 9.36 -18.25
N ASP A 76 -3.41 9.78 -16.98
CA ASP A 76 -3.76 8.91 -15.84
C ASP A 76 -5.28 8.82 -15.62
N ASP A 77 -6.12 9.51 -16.41
CA ASP A 77 -7.59 9.41 -16.33
C ASP A 77 -8.06 7.98 -16.57
N GLN A 78 -7.35 7.22 -17.39
CA GLN A 78 -7.64 5.80 -17.61
C GLN A 78 -7.53 4.95 -16.33
N ILE A 79 -6.62 5.32 -15.41
CA ILE A 79 -6.50 4.67 -14.10
C ILE A 79 -7.69 5.06 -13.23
N TYR A 80 -8.06 6.35 -13.26
CA TYR A 80 -9.24 6.86 -12.56
C TYR A 80 -10.51 6.14 -13.01
N ASP A 81 -10.74 6.04 -14.31
CA ASP A 81 -11.92 5.38 -14.90
C ASP A 81 -12.00 3.91 -14.50
N LEU A 82 -10.86 3.19 -14.52
CA LEU A 82 -10.80 1.82 -14.05
C LEU A 82 -11.21 1.72 -12.57
N CYS A 83 -10.61 2.55 -11.72
CA CYS A 83 -10.89 2.53 -10.29
C CYS A 83 -12.35 2.85 -9.99
N PHE A 84 -12.89 3.87 -10.66
CA PHE A 84 -14.30 4.24 -10.54
C PHE A 84 -15.23 3.09 -10.95
N ALA A 85 -14.97 2.47 -12.10
CA ALA A 85 -15.77 1.34 -12.60
C ALA A 85 -15.70 0.10 -11.69
N LYS A 86 -14.59 -0.07 -10.94
CA LYS A 86 -14.38 -1.22 -10.04
C LYS A 86 -14.74 -0.92 -8.57
N GLY A 87 -15.07 0.32 -8.24
CA GLY A 87 -15.29 0.75 -6.87
C GLY A 87 -14.01 0.75 -6.02
N PHE A 88 -12.84 0.88 -6.65
CA PHE A 88 -11.58 1.03 -5.93
C PHE A 88 -11.42 2.47 -5.49
N LYS A 89 -10.97 2.65 -4.27
CA LYS A 89 -10.67 3.98 -3.76
C LYS A 89 -9.47 4.56 -4.50
N ILE A 90 -9.56 5.84 -4.89
CA ILE A 90 -8.53 6.51 -5.67
C ILE A 90 -8.24 7.89 -5.09
N PHE A 91 -6.96 8.24 -5.09
CA PHE A 91 -6.45 9.58 -4.81
C PHE A 91 -5.68 10.11 -6.02
N ARG A 92 -5.87 11.38 -6.37
CA ARG A 92 -5.10 12.06 -7.41
C ARG A 92 -4.30 13.21 -6.80
N GLY A 93 -3.05 13.34 -7.20
CA GLY A 93 -2.16 14.39 -6.69
C GLY A 93 -0.99 14.65 -7.61
N SER A 94 0.02 15.37 -7.14
CA SER A 94 1.19 15.77 -7.92
C SER A 94 1.84 14.60 -8.67
N GLU A 95 2.19 14.80 -9.95
CA GLU A 95 3.00 13.85 -10.70
C GLU A 95 4.46 13.88 -10.25
N LEU A 96 5.00 15.09 -10.05
CA LEU A 96 6.43 15.30 -9.78
C LEU A 96 6.77 15.04 -8.32
N ASP A 97 5.90 15.49 -7.42
CA ASP A 97 6.09 15.29 -5.99
C ASP A 97 5.34 14.03 -5.51
N VAL A 98 6.03 12.90 -5.57
CA VAL A 98 5.49 11.61 -5.13
C VAL A 98 5.29 11.59 -3.62
N LEU A 99 6.19 12.21 -2.87
CA LEU A 99 6.14 12.26 -1.41
C LEU A 99 4.91 13.04 -0.94
N GLU A 100 4.67 14.22 -1.54
CA GLU A 100 3.45 15.01 -1.32
C GLU A 100 2.18 14.20 -1.59
N ARG A 101 2.15 13.47 -2.71
CA ARG A 101 1.00 12.64 -3.06
C ARG A 101 0.71 11.55 -2.02
N TYR A 102 1.76 10.90 -1.50
CA TYR A 102 1.62 9.92 -0.41
C TYR A 102 1.13 10.57 0.88
N PHE A 103 1.73 11.71 1.24
CA PHE A 103 1.36 12.43 2.46
C PHE A 103 -0.10 12.89 2.43
N GLN A 104 -0.57 13.45 1.32
CA GLN A 104 -1.96 13.89 1.19
C GLN A 104 -2.94 12.73 1.18
N ALA A 105 -2.64 11.64 0.45
CA ALA A 105 -3.48 10.45 0.45
C ALA A 105 -3.60 9.83 1.86
N ALA A 106 -2.48 9.73 2.59
CA ALA A 106 -2.47 9.22 3.95
C ALA A 106 -3.23 10.12 4.93
N SER A 107 -3.06 11.44 4.79
CA SER A 107 -3.75 12.44 5.64
C SER A 107 -5.27 12.40 5.44
N GLN A 108 -5.73 12.33 4.20
CA GLN A 108 -7.17 12.24 3.87
C GLN A 108 -7.83 11.01 4.50
N GLU A 109 -7.08 9.93 4.63
CA GLU A 109 -7.58 8.68 5.20
C GLU A 109 -7.35 8.54 6.70
N ASN A 110 -6.74 9.53 7.34
CA ASN A 110 -6.33 9.46 8.74
C ASN A 110 -5.48 8.20 9.02
N ALA A 111 -4.58 7.87 8.09
CA ALA A 111 -3.70 6.73 8.23
C ALA A 111 -2.70 6.96 9.37
N GLU A 112 -2.49 5.96 10.21
CA GLU A 112 -1.45 5.96 11.25
C GLU A 112 -0.25 5.10 10.83
N ILE A 113 -0.52 4.07 10.02
CA ILE A 113 0.49 3.22 9.37
C ILE A 113 0.19 3.21 7.87
N ILE A 114 1.22 3.46 7.07
CA ILE A 114 1.14 3.50 5.63
C ILE A 114 1.93 2.32 5.04
N ILE A 115 1.31 1.61 4.11
CA ILE A 115 1.97 0.60 3.29
C ILE A 115 2.14 1.17 1.90
N ARG A 116 3.39 1.26 1.44
CA ARG A 116 3.74 1.73 0.10
C ARG A 116 3.99 0.53 -0.81
N VAL A 117 3.24 0.45 -1.90
CA VAL A 117 3.35 -0.59 -2.93
C VAL A 117 3.27 0.03 -4.32
N CYS A 118 3.96 -0.57 -5.29
CA CYS A 118 3.85 -0.19 -6.69
C CYS A 118 2.81 -1.06 -7.43
N ALA A 119 1.97 -0.45 -8.25
CA ALA A 119 0.90 -1.14 -8.99
C ALA A 119 1.38 -2.18 -10.01
N ASP A 120 2.68 -2.25 -10.27
CA ASP A 120 3.32 -3.24 -11.13
C ASP A 120 3.85 -4.47 -10.38
N SER A 121 3.37 -4.68 -9.16
CA SER A 121 3.71 -5.83 -8.30
C SER A 121 2.51 -6.78 -8.12
N PRO A 122 1.93 -7.35 -9.20
CA PRO A 122 0.66 -8.09 -9.14
C PRO A 122 0.72 -9.40 -8.36
N LEU A 123 1.94 -9.88 -8.04
CA LEU A 123 2.18 -11.14 -7.32
C LEU A 123 2.58 -10.91 -5.86
N LEU A 124 2.43 -9.68 -5.34
CA LEU A 124 2.70 -9.39 -3.94
C LEU A 124 1.79 -10.23 -3.05
N ASP A 125 2.40 -11.00 -2.17
CA ASP A 125 1.67 -11.86 -1.23
C ASP A 125 1.21 -11.02 -0.01
N PRO A 126 -0.09 -11.00 0.31
CA PRO A 126 -0.61 -10.26 1.46
C PRO A 126 -0.04 -10.73 2.79
N SER A 127 0.38 -11.99 2.91
CA SER A 127 0.99 -12.51 4.13
C SER A 127 2.32 -11.83 4.47
N ILE A 128 3.09 -11.41 3.45
CA ILE A 128 4.32 -10.63 3.63
C ILE A 128 3.99 -9.27 4.25
N ILE A 129 2.93 -8.62 3.76
CA ILE A 129 2.45 -7.34 4.30
C ILE A 129 2.03 -7.51 5.77
N ASP A 130 1.23 -8.53 6.06
CA ASP A 130 0.74 -8.79 7.43
C ASP A 130 1.91 -9.09 8.39
N GLU A 131 2.93 -9.83 7.94
CA GLU A 131 4.14 -10.07 8.72
C GLU A 131 4.91 -8.77 9.01
N MET A 132 5.13 -7.92 8.00
CA MET A 132 5.81 -6.64 8.17
C MET A 132 5.02 -5.70 9.10
N ILE A 133 3.70 -5.65 9.00
CA ILE A 133 2.85 -4.87 9.92
C ILE A 133 2.99 -5.39 11.35
N ASN A 134 2.97 -6.73 11.53
CA ASN A 134 3.18 -7.33 12.84
C ASN A 134 4.52 -6.92 13.44
N VAL A 135 5.60 -6.96 12.67
CA VAL A 135 6.93 -6.51 13.14
C VAL A 135 6.87 -5.04 13.58
N LEU A 136 6.32 -4.14 12.75
CA LEU A 136 6.24 -2.71 13.08
C LEU A 136 5.46 -2.44 14.39
N ILE A 137 4.42 -3.24 14.66
CA ILE A 137 3.53 -3.00 15.81
C ILE A 137 4.05 -3.67 17.08
N THR A 138 4.76 -4.80 16.95
CA THR A 138 5.02 -5.70 18.09
C THR A 138 6.48 -5.81 18.49
N ASP A 139 7.40 -5.38 17.64
CA ASP A 139 8.83 -5.43 17.97
C ASP A 139 9.14 -4.45 19.11
N PRO A 140 9.96 -4.82 20.09
CA PRO A 140 10.41 -3.92 21.16
C PRO A 140 11.20 -2.71 20.65
N ILE A 141 11.79 -2.80 19.46
CA ILE A 141 12.39 -1.67 18.77
C ILE A 141 11.25 -0.90 18.08
N ASP A 142 11.13 0.37 18.42
CA ASP A 142 10.11 1.26 17.86
C ASP A 142 10.55 1.71 16.46
N TYR A 143 10.19 0.94 15.44
CA TYR A 143 10.54 1.24 14.06
C TYR A 143 9.57 2.27 13.47
N ASP A 144 10.10 3.27 12.83
CA ASP A 144 9.34 4.24 12.03
C ASP A 144 9.18 3.82 10.57
N TYR A 145 10.07 2.95 10.09
CA TYR A 145 10.11 2.50 8.71
C TYR A 145 10.66 1.07 8.60
N LEU A 146 9.99 0.25 7.82
CA LEU A 146 10.42 -1.10 7.45
C LEU A 146 10.36 -1.28 5.94
N SER A 147 11.33 -1.99 5.39
CA SER A 147 11.35 -2.37 3.98
C SER A 147 11.93 -3.77 3.81
N ASN A 148 11.30 -4.58 2.95
CA ASN A 148 11.83 -5.90 2.56
C ASN A 148 12.82 -5.83 1.39
N THR A 149 13.25 -4.61 1.00
CA THR A 149 14.19 -4.40 -0.12
C THR A 149 15.62 -4.14 0.32
N LEU A 150 15.85 -3.77 1.57
CA LEU A 150 17.20 -3.48 2.09
C LEU A 150 18.11 -4.72 2.05
N ASN A 151 17.57 -5.87 2.45
CA ASN A 151 18.16 -7.18 2.23
C ASN A 151 17.13 -8.01 1.46
N GLN A 152 17.27 -8.10 0.15
CA GLN A 152 16.27 -8.71 -0.69
C GLN A 152 16.26 -10.24 -0.51
N THR A 153 15.27 -10.75 0.22
CA THR A 153 15.04 -12.18 0.46
C THR A 153 13.85 -12.71 -0.35
N TYR A 154 12.99 -11.82 -0.86
CA TYR A 154 11.85 -12.15 -1.72
C TYR A 154 12.15 -11.85 -3.19
N PRO A 155 11.48 -12.52 -4.14
CA PRO A 155 11.58 -12.20 -5.56
C PRO A 155 11.25 -10.73 -5.86
N ILE A 156 11.87 -10.19 -6.92
CA ILE A 156 11.55 -8.85 -7.42
C ILE A 156 10.05 -8.79 -7.79
N GLY A 157 9.36 -7.73 -7.36
CA GLY A 157 7.91 -7.58 -7.54
C GLY A 157 7.08 -7.99 -6.31
N MET A 158 7.74 -8.43 -5.22
CA MET A 158 7.13 -8.62 -3.91
C MET A 158 7.59 -7.56 -2.90
N ASN A 159 7.97 -6.40 -3.40
CA ASN A 159 8.53 -5.32 -2.60
C ASN A 159 7.42 -4.51 -1.92
N ALA A 160 7.60 -4.25 -0.62
CA ALA A 160 6.75 -3.38 0.17
C ALA A 160 7.59 -2.55 1.13
N GLU A 161 7.08 -1.38 1.43
CA GLU A 161 7.61 -0.49 2.47
C GLU A 161 6.46 -0.15 3.41
N ILE A 162 6.75 -0.12 4.71
CA ILE A 162 5.76 0.23 5.74
C ILE A 162 6.36 1.32 6.61
N MET A 163 5.59 2.34 6.91
CA MET A 163 6.03 3.47 7.72
C MET A 163 4.93 4.01 8.61
N THR A 164 5.33 4.67 9.69
CA THR A 164 4.42 5.47 10.51
C THR A 164 4.02 6.74 9.77
N PHE A 165 2.83 7.29 10.09
CA PHE A 165 2.42 8.57 9.53
C PHE A 165 3.39 9.70 9.93
N GLU A 166 3.92 9.67 11.15
CA GLU A 166 4.87 10.68 11.61
C GLU A 166 6.18 10.63 10.80
N ALA A 167 6.69 9.44 10.47
CA ALA A 167 7.86 9.31 9.59
C ALA A 167 7.60 9.88 8.18
N LEU A 168 6.42 9.58 7.60
CA LEU A 168 6.03 10.15 6.30
C LEU A 168 5.91 11.66 6.36
N LYS A 169 5.31 12.20 7.40
CA LYS A 169 5.15 13.64 7.64
C LYS A 169 6.50 14.34 7.82
N ASP A 170 7.40 13.75 8.62
CA ASP A 170 8.73 14.27 8.83
C ASP A 170 9.54 14.31 7.51
N ALA A 171 9.49 13.22 6.74
CA ALA A 171 10.08 13.19 5.42
C ALA A 171 9.51 14.28 4.50
N HIS A 172 8.16 14.46 4.48
CA HIS A 172 7.50 15.46 3.66
C HIS A 172 7.90 16.90 4.03
N LEU A 173 8.04 17.20 5.33
CA LEU A 173 8.39 18.53 5.81
C LEU A 173 9.87 18.88 5.59
N ASN A 174 10.76 17.88 5.60
CA ASN A 174 12.21 18.08 5.60
C ASN A 174 12.88 17.66 4.28
N ALA A 175 12.18 17.03 3.34
CA ALA A 175 12.76 16.70 2.05
C ALA A 175 13.12 17.98 1.28
N SER A 176 14.35 18.04 0.76
CA SER A 176 14.70 19.09 -0.19
C SER A 176 13.89 18.91 -1.47
N LYS A 177 13.29 20.00 -1.95
CA LYS A 177 12.60 20.03 -3.25
C LYS A 177 13.65 20.43 -4.31
N ASP A 178 14.56 19.51 -4.65
CA ASP A 178 15.51 19.69 -5.75
C ASP A 178 14.92 19.31 -7.08
#